data_31be217f9937715df0e05cff047cca79
#
_entry.id   31be217f9937715df0e05cff047cca79
#
_cell.length_a   1.000
_cell.length_b   1.000
_cell.length_c   1.000
_cell.angle_alpha   90.00
_cell.angle_beta   90.00
_cell.angle_gamma   90.00
#
_symmetry.space_group_name_H-M   'P 1'
#
loop_
_entity.id
_entity.type
_entity.pdbx_description
1 polymer ?
#
loop_
_entity_poly.entity_id
_entity_poly.type
_entity_poly.pdbx_seq_one_letter_code
_entity_poly.pdbx_strand_id
1 'polypeptide(L)'
;MKIAFVGNSLQTMCNFRLGVMAELAHLGHEVVVIAPKDSDITALKQNQIRLIPVDIDCKGMNPFVDLQLVTTLKKIYKEEQFDFIFHYTIKPTIYGGWAARLAKTPQISVITGLGYTFIRKGWINRVAKCLYRFSLRGAKEVWFLNQDDKTLFVEENIVAQFKTRLINGEGVNLEKYKSTLK
;
A
#
# COMPACT_ATOMS: atom_id res chain seq x y z
N MET A 1 -4.40 -9.21 -16.53
CA MET A 1 -3.24 -8.67 -15.80
C MET A 1 -3.20 -9.32 -14.42
N LYS A 2 -2.00 -9.47 -13.85
CA LYS A 2 -1.81 -9.93 -12.47
C LYS A 2 -1.46 -8.75 -11.58
N ILE A 3 -2.34 -8.42 -10.64
CA ILE A 3 -2.27 -7.20 -9.85
C ILE A 3 -2.12 -7.54 -8.37
N ALA A 4 -1.13 -6.95 -7.70
CA ALA A 4 -0.94 -7.12 -6.27
C ALA A 4 -1.40 -5.89 -5.48
N PHE A 5 -2.03 -6.15 -4.32
CA PHE A 5 -2.39 -5.17 -3.30
C PHE A 5 -1.61 -5.48 -2.03
N VAL A 6 -0.72 -4.61 -1.62
CA VAL A 6 0.18 -4.81 -0.48
C VAL A 6 -0.19 -3.88 0.66
N GLY A 7 -0.52 -4.45 1.81
CA GLY A 7 -0.92 -3.71 3.00
C GLY A 7 -0.38 -4.32 4.29
N ASN A 8 -0.37 -3.56 5.36
CA ASN A 8 0.11 -4.00 6.67
C ASN A 8 -0.95 -4.68 7.54
N SER A 9 -2.18 -4.85 7.05
CA SER A 9 -3.27 -5.54 7.72
C SER A 9 -4.28 -6.03 6.68
N LEU A 10 -4.60 -7.31 6.71
CA LEU A 10 -5.62 -7.92 5.87
C LEU A 10 -7.01 -7.34 6.18
N GLN A 11 -7.29 -7.13 7.47
CA GLN A 11 -8.56 -6.55 7.90
C GLN A 11 -8.81 -5.19 7.25
N THR A 12 -7.81 -4.31 7.24
CA THR A 12 -7.95 -2.98 6.58
C THR A 12 -8.05 -3.10 5.07
N MET A 13 -7.34 -4.04 4.45
CA MET A 13 -7.46 -4.32 3.02
C MET A 13 -8.87 -4.77 2.66
N CYS A 14 -9.45 -5.70 3.42
CA CYS A 14 -10.83 -6.16 3.19
C CYS A 14 -11.88 -5.09 3.50
N ASN A 15 -11.67 -4.25 4.50
CA ASN A 15 -12.66 -3.23 4.86
C ASN A 15 -12.77 -2.10 3.83
N PHE A 16 -11.65 -1.67 3.26
CA PHE A 16 -11.60 -0.46 2.42
C PHE A 16 -11.35 -0.75 0.94
N ARG A 17 -10.78 -1.91 0.57
CA ARG A 17 -10.31 -2.18 -0.79
C ARG A 17 -10.94 -3.41 -1.43
N LEU A 18 -11.74 -4.18 -0.67
CA LEU A 18 -12.36 -5.39 -1.19
C LEU A 18 -13.21 -5.10 -2.43
N GLY A 19 -13.98 -4.00 -2.44
CA GLY A 19 -14.81 -3.63 -3.58
C GLY A 19 -14.00 -3.43 -4.87
N VAL A 20 -12.90 -2.68 -4.79
CA VAL A 20 -12.01 -2.46 -5.95
C VAL A 20 -11.33 -3.76 -6.38
N MET A 21 -10.86 -4.56 -5.42
CA MET A 21 -10.22 -5.84 -5.70
C MET A 21 -11.19 -6.84 -6.35
N ALA A 22 -12.43 -6.91 -5.87
CA ALA A 22 -13.48 -7.76 -6.42
C ALA A 22 -13.87 -7.33 -7.84
N GLU A 23 -14.00 -6.03 -8.09
CA GLU A 23 -14.31 -5.51 -9.41
C GLU A 23 -13.20 -5.85 -10.42
N LEU A 24 -11.93 -5.69 -10.03
CA LEU A 24 -10.82 -6.09 -10.88
C LEU A 24 -10.81 -7.60 -11.16
N ALA A 25 -11.16 -8.43 -10.17
CA ALA A 25 -11.29 -9.87 -10.38
C ALA A 25 -12.44 -10.21 -11.34
N HIS A 26 -13.61 -9.56 -11.22
CA HIS A 26 -14.73 -9.70 -12.15
C HIS A 26 -14.36 -9.27 -13.59
N LEU A 27 -13.50 -8.28 -13.74
CA LEU A 27 -12.96 -7.86 -15.04
C LEU A 27 -11.91 -8.83 -15.62
N GLY A 28 -11.68 -9.97 -14.97
CA GLY A 28 -10.78 -11.02 -15.44
C GLY A 28 -9.31 -10.79 -15.09
N HIS A 29 -8.99 -9.95 -14.12
CA HIS A 29 -7.64 -9.79 -13.61
C HIS A 29 -7.35 -10.81 -12.50
N GLU A 30 -6.13 -11.35 -12.44
CA GLU A 30 -5.66 -12.10 -11.28
C GLU A 30 -5.30 -11.11 -10.17
N VAL A 31 -6.08 -11.11 -9.08
CA VAL A 31 -5.86 -10.21 -7.95
C VAL A 31 -5.23 -10.96 -6.79
N VAL A 32 -4.15 -10.42 -6.25
CA VAL A 32 -3.40 -10.99 -5.13
C VAL A 32 -3.26 -9.95 -4.02
N VAL A 33 -3.58 -10.35 -2.79
CA VAL A 33 -3.31 -9.55 -1.59
C VAL A 33 -2.05 -10.05 -0.93
N ILE A 34 -1.15 -9.15 -0.54
CA ILE A 34 0.06 -9.45 0.24
C ILE A 34 -0.06 -8.68 1.55
N ALA A 35 -0.34 -9.39 2.63
CA ALA A 35 -0.60 -8.81 3.95
C ALA A 35 -0.42 -9.87 5.05
N PRO A 36 -0.30 -9.48 6.33
CA PRO A 36 -0.41 -10.42 7.44
C PRO A 36 -1.77 -11.12 7.42
N LYS A 37 -1.81 -12.39 7.85
CA LYS A 37 -3.06 -13.14 7.99
C LYS A 37 -3.69 -12.84 9.37
N ASP A 38 -4.10 -11.59 9.57
CA ASP A 38 -4.64 -11.07 10.83
C ASP A 38 -6.17 -11.06 10.90
N SER A 39 -6.86 -11.60 9.88
CA SER A 39 -8.31 -11.68 9.84
C SER A 39 -8.81 -12.83 8.96
N ASP A 40 -10.14 -13.01 8.93
CA ASP A 40 -10.79 -14.02 8.09
C ASP A 40 -10.58 -13.75 6.59
N ILE A 41 -10.31 -14.82 5.84
CA ILE A 41 -10.05 -14.79 4.39
C ILE A 41 -11.30 -15.15 3.54
N THR A 42 -12.43 -15.38 4.17
CA THR A 42 -13.66 -15.85 3.47
C THR A 42 -14.06 -14.88 2.38
N ALA A 43 -14.02 -13.57 2.65
CA ALA A 43 -14.36 -12.54 1.67
C ALA A 43 -13.40 -12.53 0.46
N LEU A 44 -12.12 -12.81 0.66
CA LEU A 44 -11.18 -12.94 -0.46
C LEU A 44 -11.49 -14.17 -1.32
N LYS A 45 -11.74 -15.32 -0.67
CA LYS A 45 -12.06 -16.57 -1.37
C LYS A 45 -13.33 -16.44 -2.21
N GLN A 46 -14.38 -15.82 -1.67
CA GLN A 46 -15.64 -15.57 -2.38
C GLN A 46 -15.45 -14.73 -3.65
N ASN A 47 -14.46 -13.86 -3.68
CA ASN A 47 -14.13 -13.01 -4.82
C ASN A 47 -12.94 -13.53 -5.64
N GLN A 48 -12.51 -14.79 -5.43
CA GLN A 48 -11.37 -15.42 -6.14
C GLN A 48 -10.06 -14.65 -6.01
N ILE A 49 -9.88 -13.93 -4.89
CA ILE A 49 -8.68 -13.15 -4.59
C ILE A 49 -7.73 -14.02 -3.76
N ARG A 50 -6.49 -14.16 -4.21
CA ARG A 50 -5.46 -14.95 -3.52
C ARG A 50 -4.75 -14.13 -2.45
N LEU A 51 -4.48 -14.72 -1.29
CA LEU A 51 -3.65 -14.14 -0.25
C LEU A 51 -2.26 -14.78 -0.26
N ILE A 52 -1.22 -13.95 -0.25
CA ILE A 52 0.15 -14.34 0.11
C ILE A 52 0.44 -13.75 1.49
N PRO A 53 0.50 -14.58 2.54
CA PRO A 53 0.73 -14.09 3.88
C PRO A 53 2.18 -13.62 4.04
N VAL A 54 2.37 -12.38 4.49
CA VAL A 54 3.66 -11.80 4.85
C VAL A 54 3.50 -11.02 6.14
N ASP A 55 4.30 -11.35 7.14
CA ASP A 55 4.30 -10.61 8.39
C ASP A 55 4.97 -9.25 8.21
N ILE A 56 4.21 -8.20 8.51
CA ILE A 56 4.64 -6.81 8.43
C ILE A 56 4.46 -6.18 9.80
N ASP A 57 5.57 -6.00 10.52
CA ASP A 57 5.55 -5.31 11.81
C ASP A 57 5.20 -3.83 11.65
N CYS A 58 3.97 -3.46 12.01
CA CYS A 58 3.46 -2.10 11.81
C CYS A 58 4.08 -1.05 12.73
N LYS A 59 4.66 -1.46 13.86
CA LYS A 59 5.12 -0.54 14.92
C LYS A 59 6.63 -0.54 15.12
N GLY A 60 7.32 -1.62 14.78
CA GLY A 60 8.76 -1.75 14.96
C GLY A 60 9.56 -0.83 14.05
N MET A 61 10.71 -0.36 14.53
CA MET A 61 11.69 0.42 13.78
C MET A 61 13.04 -0.31 13.69
N ASN A 62 13.02 -1.64 13.62
CA ASN A 62 14.23 -2.43 13.51
C ASN A 62 14.68 -2.52 12.04
N PRO A 63 15.82 -1.92 11.66
CA PRO A 63 16.29 -1.87 10.28
C PRO A 63 16.61 -3.25 9.70
N PHE A 64 16.99 -4.23 10.51
CA PHE A 64 17.23 -5.60 10.05
C PHE A 64 15.93 -6.30 9.65
N VAL A 65 14.85 -6.14 10.44
CA VAL A 65 13.52 -6.66 10.12
C VAL A 65 12.97 -5.98 8.86
N ASP A 66 13.17 -4.68 8.74
CA ASP A 66 12.72 -3.91 7.57
C ASP A 66 13.49 -4.31 6.30
N LEU A 67 14.79 -4.59 6.39
CA LEU A 67 15.58 -5.09 5.27
C LEU A 67 15.17 -6.52 4.87
N GLN A 68 14.86 -7.37 5.86
CA GLN A 68 14.32 -8.70 5.61
C GLN A 68 12.97 -8.62 4.87
N LEU A 69 12.10 -7.67 5.24
CA LEU A 69 10.84 -7.42 4.54
C LEU A 69 11.08 -7.04 3.06
N VAL A 70 12.06 -6.14 2.78
CA VAL A 70 12.44 -5.80 1.40
C VAL A 70 12.86 -7.02 0.61
N THR A 71 13.71 -7.90 1.18
CA THR A 71 14.19 -9.09 0.49
C THR A 71 13.07 -10.10 0.24
N THR A 72 12.19 -10.29 1.21
CA THR A 72 11.00 -11.18 1.10
C THR A 72 10.06 -10.68 0.00
N LEU A 73 9.68 -9.40 0.04
CA LEU A 73 8.79 -8.82 -0.96
C LEU A 73 9.42 -8.84 -2.36
N LYS A 74 10.72 -8.52 -2.47
CA LYS A 74 11.45 -8.61 -3.75
C LYS A 74 11.39 -10.02 -4.34
N LYS A 75 11.58 -11.06 -3.51
CA LYS A 75 11.49 -12.45 -3.93
C LYS A 75 10.10 -12.76 -4.46
N ILE A 76 9.05 -12.45 -3.68
CA ILE A 76 7.65 -12.64 -4.08
C ILE A 76 7.35 -11.92 -5.39
N TYR A 77 7.76 -10.65 -5.55
CA TYR A 77 7.46 -9.88 -6.77
C TYR A 77 8.12 -10.46 -8.02
N LYS A 78 9.33 -11.04 -7.87
CA LYS A 78 10.01 -11.71 -8.97
C LYS A 78 9.39 -13.06 -9.32
N GLU A 79 9.00 -13.85 -8.33
CA GLU A 79 8.40 -15.17 -8.54
C GLU A 79 7.00 -15.07 -9.13
N GLU A 80 6.21 -14.12 -8.64
CA GLU A 80 4.82 -13.92 -9.03
C GLU A 80 4.68 -13.15 -10.35
N GLN A 81 5.68 -12.39 -10.78
CA GLN A 81 5.70 -11.61 -12.03
C GLN A 81 4.47 -10.70 -12.19
N PHE A 82 4.18 -9.90 -11.17
CA PHE A 82 3.07 -8.95 -11.22
C PHE A 82 3.24 -7.92 -12.33
N ASP A 83 2.16 -7.66 -13.07
CA ASP A 83 2.08 -6.57 -14.03
C ASP A 83 2.04 -5.21 -13.31
N PHE A 84 1.41 -5.18 -12.12
CA PHE A 84 1.25 -3.97 -11.34
C PHE A 84 1.11 -4.24 -9.83
N ILE A 85 1.65 -3.32 -9.00
CA ILE A 85 1.57 -3.43 -7.54
C ILE A 85 1.04 -2.11 -6.96
N PHE A 86 0.02 -2.22 -6.08
CA PHE A 86 -0.45 -1.13 -5.25
C PHE A 86 0.06 -1.30 -3.82
N HIS A 87 0.77 -0.29 -3.31
CA HIS A 87 1.26 -0.27 -1.94
C HIS A 87 0.41 0.68 -1.09
N TYR A 88 -0.08 0.17 0.04
CA TYR A 88 -0.88 0.92 1.01
C TYR A 88 -0.17 0.95 2.35
N THR A 89 -0.35 2.04 3.09
CA THR A 89 0.26 2.27 4.40
C THR A 89 1.79 2.46 4.37
N ILE A 90 2.37 2.89 5.49
CA ILE A 90 3.75 3.39 5.54
C ILE A 90 4.79 2.34 5.13
N LYS A 91 4.81 1.17 5.81
CA LYS A 91 5.85 0.17 5.56
C LYS A 91 5.76 -0.48 4.17
N PRO A 92 4.59 -0.91 3.69
CA PRO A 92 4.45 -1.35 2.31
C PRO A 92 4.85 -0.30 1.28
N THR A 93 4.50 0.96 1.49
CA THR A 93 4.90 2.06 0.59
C THR A 93 6.42 2.24 0.56
N ILE A 94 7.09 2.21 1.72
CA ILE A 94 8.53 2.40 1.80
C ILE A 94 9.26 1.13 1.33
N TYR A 95 9.06 0.01 2.02
CA TYR A 95 9.86 -1.20 1.81
C TYR A 95 9.36 -2.03 0.63
N GLY A 96 8.03 -2.08 0.41
CA GLY A 96 7.45 -2.69 -0.78
C GLY A 96 7.79 -1.90 -2.04
N GLY A 97 7.76 -0.57 -1.97
CA GLY A 97 8.19 0.28 -3.07
C GLY A 97 9.68 0.10 -3.42
N TRP A 98 10.53 -0.06 -2.42
CA TRP A 98 11.93 -0.41 -2.64
C TRP A 98 12.08 -1.79 -3.28
N ALA A 99 11.36 -2.79 -2.76
CA ALA A 99 11.35 -4.15 -3.31
C ALA A 99 10.88 -4.20 -4.77
N ALA A 100 9.80 -3.47 -5.10
CA ALA A 100 9.27 -3.37 -6.46
C ALA A 100 10.27 -2.76 -7.44
N ARG A 101 10.98 -1.71 -7.01
CA ARG A 101 12.07 -1.12 -7.79
C ARG A 101 13.19 -2.12 -8.07
N LEU A 102 13.61 -2.91 -7.05
CA LEU A 102 14.63 -3.95 -7.21
C LEU A 102 14.14 -5.13 -8.06
N ALA A 103 12.85 -5.41 -8.05
CA ALA A 103 12.21 -6.42 -8.89
C ALA A 103 11.90 -5.90 -10.32
N LYS A 104 12.02 -4.58 -10.55
CA LYS A 104 11.63 -3.88 -11.79
C LYS A 104 10.14 -4.01 -12.12
N THR A 105 9.30 -4.13 -11.10
CA THR A 105 7.85 -4.26 -11.24
C THR A 105 7.20 -2.87 -11.14
N PRO A 106 6.29 -2.51 -12.07
CA PRO A 106 5.54 -1.25 -12.01
C PRO A 106 4.71 -1.14 -10.73
N GLN A 107 4.70 0.04 -10.12
CA GLN A 107 3.97 0.24 -8.86
C GLN A 107 3.32 1.61 -8.76
N ILE A 108 2.24 1.66 -7.99
CA ILE A 108 1.61 2.86 -7.44
C ILE A 108 1.67 2.79 -5.93
N SER A 109 1.98 3.93 -5.30
CA SER A 109 1.92 4.08 -3.85
C SER A 109 0.71 4.91 -3.48
N VAL A 110 -0.14 4.40 -2.58
CA VAL A 110 -1.33 5.09 -2.09
C VAL A 110 -1.08 5.58 -0.67
N ILE A 111 -0.99 6.89 -0.51
CA ILE A 111 -0.79 7.55 0.78
C ILE A 111 -2.16 7.76 1.43
N THR A 112 -2.48 6.90 2.38
CA THR A 112 -3.77 6.89 3.09
C THR A 112 -3.80 7.83 4.29
N GLY A 113 -2.69 8.49 4.57
CA GLY A 113 -2.44 9.44 5.65
C GLY A 113 -0.99 9.37 6.10
N LEU A 114 -0.49 10.46 6.65
CA LEU A 114 0.94 10.59 6.99
C LEU A 114 1.32 9.88 8.29
N GLY A 115 0.32 9.52 9.09
CA GLY A 115 0.55 8.88 10.37
C GLY A 115 1.34 9.74 11.35
N TYR A 116 1.63 9.15 12.49
CA TYR A 116 2.27 9.83 13.61
C TYR A 116 3.71 10.31 13.34
N THR A 117 4.42 9.67 12.42
CA THR A 117 5.80 9.98 12.05
C THR A 117 5.99 11.35 11.42
N PHE A 118 4.96 11.90 10.78
CA PHE A 118 5.01 13.22 10.17
C PHE A 118 4.56 14.35 11.11
N ILE A 119 3.79 14.03 12.15
CA ILE A 119 3.29 15.02 13.13
C ILE A 119 4.43 15.47 14.07
N ARG A 120 5.34 14.58 14.43
CA ARG A 120 6.48 14.92 15.31
C ARG A 120 7.66 15.45 14.51
N LYS A 121 8.07 16.68 14.80
CA LYS A 121 9.35 17.23 14.32
C LYS A 121 10.50 16.49 15.01
N GLY A 122 11.50 16.03 14.23
CA GLY A 122 12.68 15.38 14.79
C GLY A 122 13.42 14.52 13.77
N TRP A 123 14.43 13.80 14.24
CA TRP A 123 15.27 12.96 13.38
C TRP A 123 14.48 11.81 12.73
N ILE A 124 13.48 11.26 13.43
CA ILE A 124 12.59 10.19 12.91
C ILE A 124 11.85 10.68 11.66
N ASN A 125 11.31 11.89 11.70
CA ASN A 125 10.62 12.52 10.56
C ASN A 125 11.59 12.68 9.36
N ARG A 126 12.84 13.11 9.61
CA ARG A 126 13.83 13.25 8.55
C ARG A 126 14.17 11.91 7.91
N VAL A 127 14.34 10.87 8.71
CA VAL A 127 14.59 9.50 8.22
C VAL A 127 13.39 9.01 7.40
N ALA A 128 12.16 9.16 7.90
CA ALA A 128 10.95 8.78 7.17
C ALA A 128 10.84 9.48 5.81
N LYS A 129 11.09 10.80 5.76
CA LYS A 129 11.11 11.57 4.50
C LYS A 129 12.16 11.05 3.52
N CYS A 130 13.37 10.72 4.01
CA CYS A 130 14.41 10.12 3.18
C CYS A 130 14.00 8.76 2.60
N LEU A 131 13.41 7.90 3.43
CA LEU A 131 12.96 6.58 3.02
C LEU A 131 11.82 6.67 1.98
N TYR A 132 10.84 7.55 2.21
CA TYR A 132 9.79 7.82 1.23
C TYR A 132 10.35 8.35 -0.08
N ARG A 133 11.22 9.36 -0.04
CA ARG A 133 11.85 9.92 -1.23
C ARG A 133 12.60 8.87 -2.04
N PHE A 134 13.34 7.99 -1.36
CA PHE A 134 14.06 6.91 -2.01
C PHE A 134 13.11 5.89 -2.65
N SER A 135 12.08 5.47 -1.94
CA SER A 135 11.12 4.47 -2.41
C SER A 135 10.26 4.98 -3.55
N LEU A 136 9.70 6.19 -3.42
CA LEU A 136 8.78 6.77 -4.38
C LEU A 136 9.44 7.19 -5.71
N ARG A 137 10.78 7.24 -5.77
CA ARG A 137 11.49 7.45 -7.06
C ARG A 137 11.11 6.41 -8.11
N GLY A 138 10.86 5.15 -7.68
CA GLY A 138 10.48 4.05 -8.56
C GLY A 138 8.98 3.97 -8.87
N ALA A 139 8.14 4.71 -8.17
CA ALA A 139 6.71 4.71 -8.39
C ALA A 139 6.35 5.37 -9.73
N LYS A 140 5.40 4.78 -10.46
CA LYS A 140 4.80 5.42 -11.63
C LYS A 140 3.95 6.59 -11.21
N GLU A 141 3.11 6.39 -10.19
CA GLU A 141 2.28 7.44 -9.61
C GLU A 141 2.25 7.28 -8.08
N VAL A 142 1.94 8.38 -7.40
CA VAL A 142 1.68 8.44 -5.97
C VAL A 142 0.29 9.08 -5.77
N TRP A 143 -0.62 8.31 -5.20
CA TRP A 143 -1.99 8.74 -4.98
C TRP A 143 -2.19 9.20 -3.55
N PHE A 144 -2.90 10.30 -3.38
CA PHE A 144 -3.23 10.91 -2.10
C PHE A 144 -4.74 10.96 -1.92
N LEU A 145 -5.21 10.79 -0.69
CA LEU A 145 -6.62 10.85 -0.32
C LEU A 145 -7.05 12.26 0.11
N ASN A 146 -6.10 13.15 0.35
CA ASN A 146 -6.35 14.55 0.72
C ASN A 146 -5.28 15.47 0.13
N GLN A 147 -5.65 16.75 0.01
CA GLN A 147 -4.80 17.76 -0.62
C GLN A 147 -3.62 18.15 0.28
N ASP A 148 -3.78 18.13 1.60
CA ASP A 148 -2.75 18.57 2.54
C ASP A 148 -1.54 17.65 2.50
N ASP A 149 -1.75 16.33 2.52
CA ASP A 149 -0.69 15.34 2.41
C ASP A 149 0.03 15.45 1.05
N LYS A 150 -0.73 15.64 -0.04
CA LYS A 150 -0.16 15.85 -1.37
C LYS A 150 0.73 17.08 -1.40
N THR A 151 0.23 18.21 -0.90
CA THR A 151 0.97 19.48 -0.85
C THR A 151 2.25 19.33 -0.04
N LEU A 152 2.16 18.74 1.15
CA LEU A 152 3.33 18.49 1.99
C LEU A 152 4.40 17.65 1.29
N PHE A 153 4.01 16.58 0.59
CA PHE A 153 4.96 15.70 -0.10
C PHE A 153 5.67 16.41 -1.27
N VAL A 154 4.96 17.29 -1.96
CA VAL A 154 5.52 18.07 -3.08
C VAL A 154 6.45 19.17 -2.56
N GLU A 155 6.02 19.98 -1.58
CA GLU A 155 6.80 21.07 -0.99
C GLU A 155 8.09 20.58 -0.32
N GLU A 156 8.02 19.44 0.36
CA GLU A 156 9.17 18.80 0.99
C GLU A 156 10.05 18.03 -0.01
N ASN A 157 9.77 18.10 -1.32
CA ASN A 157 10.50 17.39 -2.37
C ASN A 157 10.60 15.86 -2.12
N ILE A 158 9.57 15.26 -1.54
CA ILE A 158 9.49 13.80 -1.35
C ILE A 158 9.08 13.13 -2.65
N VAL A 159 8.18 13.75 -3.41
CA VAL A 159 7.71 13.29 -4.71
C VAL A 159 7.57 14.46 -5.69
N ALA A 160 7.87 14.21 -6.96
CA ALA A 160 7.65 15.22 -8.00
C ALA A 160 6.17 15.40 -8.30
N GLN A 161 5.71 16.65 -8.44
CA GLN A 161 4.29 16.98 -8.64
C GLN A 161 3.63 16.22 -9.79
N PHE A 162 4.32 16.03 -10.91
CA PHE A 162 3.78 15.33 -12.08
C PHE A 162 3.48 13.84 -11.84
N LYS A 163 4.02 13.24 -10.77
CA LYS A 163 3.71 11.87 -10.35
C LYS A 163 2.54 11.78 -9.38
N THR A 164 2.03 12.91 -8.88
CA THR A 164 1.01 12.92 -7.84
C THR A 164 -0.39 12.96 -8.43
N ARG A 165 -1.29 12.17 -7.84
CA ARG A 165 -2.74 12.26 -8.06
C ARG A 165 -3.48 12.45 -6.76
N LEU A 166 -4.52 13.25 -6.79
CA LEU A 166 -5.52 13.32 -5.73
C LEU A 166 -6.69 12.44 -6.14
N ILE A 167 -7.08 11.51 -5.28
CA ILE A 167 -8.26 10.67 -5.47
C ILE A 167 -9.27 10.96 -4.35
N ASN A 168 -10.58 10.84 -4.66
CA ASN A 168 -11.67 11.21 -3.75
C ASN A 168 -11.93 10.12 -2.67
N GLY A 169 -10.87 9.60 -2.06
CA GLY A 169 -10.97 8.52 -1.09
C GLY A 169 -11.07 7.13 -1.73
N GLU A 170 -11.23 6.12 -0.90
CA GLU A 170 -11.28 4.70 -1.31
C GLU A 170 -12.72 4.17 -1.39
N GLY A 171 -13.70 5.00 -1.05
CA GLY A 171 -15.09 4.63 -0.99
C GLY A 171 -15.43 3.78 0.25
N VAL A 172 -16.72 3.66 0.52
CA VAL A 172 -17.27 2.81 1.58
C VAL A 172 -18.45 2.04 1.01
N ASN A 173 -18.51 0.75 1.27
CA ASN A 173 -19.69 -0.04 0.90
C ASN A 173 -20.87 0.30 1.82
N LEU A 174 -21.82 1.10 1.31
CA LEU A 174 -22.98 1.58 2.06
C LEU A 174 -23.94 0.45 2.47
N GLU A 175 -23.92 -0.68 1.78
CA GLU A 175 -24.75 -1.84 2.17
C GLU A 175 -24.19 -2.51 3.42
N LYS A 176 -22.86 -2.60 3.54
CA LYS A 176 -22.18 -3.14 4.72
C LYS A 176 -22.28 -2.21 5.94
N TYR A 177 -22.31 -0.90 5.70
CA TYR A 177 -22.32 0.13 6.76
C TYR A 177 -23.63 0.93 6.77
N LYS A 178 -24.78 0.24 6.65
CA LYS A 178 -26.08 0.90 6.83
C LYS A 178 -26.16 1.49 8.22
N SER A 179 -26.46 2.81 8.29
CA SER A 179 -26.76 3.48 9.55
C SER A 179 -28.01 2.84 10.17
N THR A 180 -27.85 2.21 11.32
CA THR A 180 -28.98 1.84 12.19
C THR A 180 -29.32 3.02 13.09
N LEU A 181 -29.67 4.17 12.49
CA LEU A 181 -30.30 5.24 13.23
C LEU A 181 -31.67 4.72 13.69
N LYS A 182 -31.77 4.42 14.99
CA LYS A 182 -33.02 4.32 15.70
C LYS A 182 -33.47 5.72 16.13
#